data_c52b4833dfa1b49ddbf7f9f757407fa8
#
_entry.id   c52b4833dfa1b49ddbf7f9f757407fa8
#
_cell.length_a   1.000
_cell.length_b   1.000
_cell.length_c   1.000
_cell.angle_alpha   90.00
_cell.angle_beta   90.00
_cell.angle_gamma   90.00
#
_symmetry.space_group_name_H-M   'P 1'
#
loop_
_entity.id
_entity.type
_entity.pdbx_description
1 polymer ?
#
loop_
_entity_poly.entity_id
_entity_poly.type
_entity_poly.pdbx_seq_one_letter_code
_entity_poly.pdbx_strand_id
1 'polypeptide(L)'
;MSIITISRGSFSGGKLLAECLAQRLGYRCVDREVIVEKAAASGVSQQELLDAILKPPTFLERLTHKKYLYLTLIQAALTEELRTGRAVYHGNAGHLLLPGGAPVLRVRVIAPMEFRIQMAMARLRLTREEAIEYIERRDMERKKWTHYLYGVDWTDPALYDLVVNLEYLTVEDACAGIAAIVRSRPCHELGPKCQAVLDDLALASRVKAKLALEPSTHLLEFNVTARDGVVTIRGKVNSLELVPEIERVATSVPGVRELVLDEIAPVPQV
;
A
#
# COMPACT_ATOMS: atom_id res chain seq x y z
N MET A 1 -2.27 -18.07 -0.93
CA MET A 1 -1.93 -16.66 -0.64
C MET A 1 -2.72 -16.21 0.56
N SER A 2 -2.06 -15.60 1.54
CA SER A 2 -2.69 -15.21 2.80
C SER A 2 -3.14 -13.73 2.83
N ILE A 3 -2.81 -12.96 1.83
CA ILE A 3 -3.19 -11.55 1.70
C ILE A 3 -3.88 -11.32 0.36
N ILE A 4 -4.96 -10.57 0.37
CA ILE A 4 -5.69 -10.14 -0.81
C ILE A 4 -5.73 -8.62 -0.79
N THR A 5 -5.34 -7.96 -1.88
CA THR A 5 -5.54 -6.53 -2.04
C THR A 5 -6.62 -6.28 -3.07
N ILE A 6 -7.60 -5.43 -2.74
CA ILE A 6 -8.70 -5.07 -3.63
C ILE A 6 -8.56 -3.62 -4.05
N SER A 7 -8.18 -3.43 -5.32
CA SER A 7 -8.22 -2.13 -6.00
C SER A 7 -9.56 -1.97 -6.71
N ARG A 8 -10.09 -0.76 -6.71
CA ARG A 8 -11.45 -0.54 -7.22
C ARG A 8 -11.65 0.85 -7.77
N GLY A 9 -12.50 1.00 -8.77
CA GLY A 9 -13.12 2.28 -9.14
C GLY A 9 -14.01 2.79 -8.01
N SER A 10 -14.28 4.08 -7.98
CA SER A 10 -15.23 4.64 -7.02
C SER A 10 -16.60 3.98 -7.18
N PHE A 11 -17.16 3.47 -6.10
CA PHE A 11 -18.46 2.79 -6.04
C PHE A 11 -18.63 1.52 -6.88
N SER A 12 -17.54 0.84 -7.27
CA SER A 12 -17.62 -0.42 -8.05
C SER A 12 -17.84 -1.69 -7.21
N GLY A 13 -18.32 -1.60 -5.97
CA GLY A 13 -18.64 -2.78 -5.14
C GLY A 13 -17.45 -3.41 -4.38
N GLY A 14 -16.23 -2.87 -4.54
CA GLY A 14 -15.02 -3.49 -3.96
C GLY A 14 -14.98 -3.58 -2.44
N LYS A 15 -15.68 -2.72 -1.69
CA LYS A 15 -15.81 -2.83 -0.23
C LYS A 15 -16.66 -4.06 0.13
N LEU A 16 -17.81 -4.21 -0.52
CA LEU A 16 -18.70 -5.35 -0.30
C LEU A 16 -17.99 -6.68 -0.60
N LEU A 17 -17.21 -6.70 -1.69
CA LEU A 17 -16.41 -7.88 -2.04
C LEU A 17 -15.34 -8.18 -0.98
N ALA A 18 -14.68 -7.15 -0.43
CA ALA A 18 -13.68 -7.33 0.63
C ALA A 18 -14.28 -7.93 1.89
N GLU A 19 -15.42 -7.42 2.32
CA GLU A 19 -16.15 -7.90 3.49
C GLU A 19 -16.64 -9.35 3.28
N CYS A 20 -17.18 -9.68 2.11
CA CYS A 20 -17.59 -11.04 1.74
C CYS A 20 -16.40 -12.02 1.77
N LEU A 21 -15.27 -11.65 1.16
CA LEU A 21 -14.06 -12.49 1.14
C LEU A 21 -13.49 -12.69 2.55
N ALA A 22 -13.43 -11.65 3.36
CA ALA A 22 -12.96 -11.73 4.73
C ALA A 22 -13.81 -12.70 5.55
N GLN A 23 -15.12 -12.59 5.47
CA GLN A 23 -16.06 -13.50 6.14
C GLN A 23 -15.91 -14.95 5.64
N ARG A 24 -15.91 -15.17 4.32
CA ARG A 24 -15.86 -16.50 3.70
C ARG A 24 -14.56 -17.25 3.95
N LEU A 25 -13.45 -16.53 4.06
CA LEU A 25 -12.11 -17.10 4.30
C LEU A 25 -11.70 -17.12 5.77
N GLY A 26 -12.46 -16.47 6.67
CA GLY A 26 -12.04 -16.25 8.04
C GLY A 26 -10.83 -15.31 8.14
N TYR A 27 -10.74 -14.32 7.24
CA TYR A 27 -9.67 -13.33 7.17
C TYR A 27 -10.12 -12.02 7.81
N ARG A 28 -9.15 -11.21 8.24
CA ARG A 28 -9.42 -9.84 8.71
C ARG A 28 -9.73 -8.95 7.49
N CYS A 29 -10.74 -8.09 7.63
CA CYS A 29 -10.99 -7.03 6.66
C CYS A 29 -10.28 -5.76 7.13
N VAL A 30 -9.35 -5.27 6.33
CA VAL A 30 -8.53 -4.10 6.65
C VAL A 30 -8.84 -3.00 5.65
N ASP A 31 -9.31 -1.86 6.14
CA ASP A 31 -9.52 -0.69 5.33
C ASP A 31 -8.35 0.31 5.43
N ARG A 32 -8.36 1.29 4.54
CA ARG A 32 -7.35 2.34 4.49
C ARG A 32 -7.33 3.17 5.77
N GLU A 33 -8.48 3.39 6.36
CA GLU A 33 -8.67 4.24 7.52
C GLU A 33 -7.90 3.68 8.73
N VAL A 34 -7.93 2.35 8.93
CA VAL A 34 -7.13 1.65 9.96
C VAL A 34 -5.63 1.86 9.74
N ILE A 35 -5.17 1.81 8.48
CA ILE A 35 -3.75 2.00 8.17
C ILE A 35 -3.32 3.44 8.45
N VAL A 36 -4.15 4.42 8.09
CA VAL A 36 -3.89 5.85 8.36
C VAL A 36 -3.85 6.13 9.87
N GLU A 37 -4.77 5.58 10.65
CA GLU A 37 -4.78 5.70 12.09
C GLU A 37 -3.48 5.16 12.71
N LYS A 38 -3.05 3.97 12.28
CA LYS A 38 -1.79 3.37 12.75
C LYS A 38 -0.56 4.18 12.33
N ALA A 39 -0.54 4.70 11.11
CA ALA A 39 0.56 5.55 10.64
C ALA A 39 0.64 6.88 11.43
N ALA A 40 -0.51 7.42 11.83
CA ALA A 40 -0.60 8.66 12.60
C ALA A 40 -0.02 8.54 14.03
N ALA A 41 0.10 7.32 14.57
CA ALA A 41 0.79 7.07 15.83
C ALA A 41 2.27 7.51 15.82
N SER A 42 2.85 7.75 14.63
CA SER A 42 4.18 8.34 14.46
C SER A 42 4.23 9.86 14.65
N GLY A 43 3.13 10.50 15.07
CA GLY A 43 3.05 11.95 15.33
C GLY A 43 2.66 12.80 14.13
N VAL A 44 2.22 12.17 13.03
CA VAL A 44 1.76 12.87 11.81
C VAL A 44 0.23 12.94 11.79
N SER A 45 -0.31 14.08 11.29
CA SER A 45 -1.75 14.27 11.16
C SER A 45 -2.40 13.22 10.26
N GLN A 46 -3.52 12.62 10.72
CA GLN A 46 -4.31 11.69 9.90
C GLN A 46 -4.78 12.34 8.59
N GLN A 47 -5.11 13.63 8.60
CA GLN A 47 -5.56 14.34 7.41
C GLN A 47 -4.44 14.46 6.37
N GLU A 48 -3.21 14.77 6.79
CA GLU A 48 -2.05 14.84 5.89
C GLU A 48 -1.72 13.47 5.30
N LEU A 49 -1.81 12.40 6.09
CA LEU A 49 -1.62 11.01 5.63
C LEU A 49 -2.71 10.60 4.62
N LEU A 50 -3.97 10.95 4.88
CA LEU A 50 -5.07 10.70 3.94
C LEU A 50 -4.86 11.46 2.63
N ASP A 51 -4.48 12.71 2.69
CA ASP A 51 -4.21 13.52 1.51
C ASP A 51 -3.03 12.96 0.70
N ALA A 52 -2.00 12.44 1.36
CA ALA A 52 -0.88 11.79 0.69
C ALA A 52 -1.29 10.56 -0.14
N ILE A 53 -2.29 9.80 0.33
CA ILE A 53 -2.80 8.61 -0.40
C ILE A 53 -3.84 8.98 -1.47
N LEU A 54 -4.62 10.03 -1.24
CA LEU A 54 -5.80 10.32 -2.04
C LEU A 54 -5.56 11.34 -3.14
N LYS A 55 -4.63 12.27 -2.93
CA LYS A 55 -4.43 13.41 -3.80
C LYS A 55 -3.04 13.37 -4.46
N PRO A 56 -2.93 13.70 -5.74
CA PRO A 56 -1.64 13.97 -6.34
C PRO A 56 -0.99 15.16 -5.62
N PRO A 57 0.36 15.21 -5.49
CA PRO A 57 1.03 16.31 -4.84
C PRO A 57 0.83 17.61 -5.61
N THR A 58 0.66 18.70 -4.90
CA THR A 58 0.73 20.05 -5.44
C THR A 58 2.17 20.37 -5.88
N PHE A 59 2.35 21.46 -6.64
CA PHE A 59 3.70 21.88 -7.09
C PHE A 59 4.64 22.12 -5.90
N LEU A 60 4.16 22.75 -4.81
CA LEU A 60 4.95 23.00 -3.62
C LEU A 60 5.29 21.73 -2.84
N GLU A 61 4.35 20.77 -2.76
CA GLU A 61 4.60 19.48 -2.10
C GLU A 61 5.63 18.61 -2.84
N ARG A 62 5.81 18.81 -4.16
CA ARG A 62 6.87 18.15 -4.93
C ARG A 62 8.28 18.60 -4.53
N LEU A 63 8.42 19.80 -3.97
CA LEU A 63 9.67 20.34 -3.47
C LEU A 63 9.97 19.93 -2.03
N THR A 64 9.02 19.28 -1.36
CA THR A 64 9.17 18.85 0.03
C THR A 64 9.21 17.31 0.10
N HIS A 65 10.06 16.75 0.96
CA HIS A 65 10.13 15.30 1.22
C HIS A 65 8.94 14.78 2.06
N LYS A 66 7.97 15.63 2.42
CA LYS A 66 6.81 15.27 3.24
C LYS A 66 6.03 14.09 2.66
N LYS A 67 5.81 14.09 1.34
CA LYS A 67 5.06 13.02 0.70
C LYS A 67 5.77 11.67 0.78
N TYR A 68 7.09 11.66 0.57
CA TYR A 68 7.91 10.47 0.77
C TYR A 68 7.78 9.95 2.21
N LEU A 69 7.91 10.83 3.20
CA LEU A 69 7.71 10.50 4.61
C LEU A 69 6.34 9.86 4.84
N TYR A 70 5.26 10.50 4.40
CA TYR A 70 3.89 10.02 4.64
C TYR A 70 3.64 8.66 3.98
N LEU A 71 4.06 8.47 2.74
CA LEU A 71 3.94 7.18 2.06
C LEU A 71 4.77 6.09 2.74
N THR A 72 5.95 6.44 3.24
CA THR A 72 6.81 5.51 3.98
C THR A 72 6.16 5.08 5.30
N LEU A 73 5.54 5.99 6.04
CA LEU A 73 4.81 5.67 7.27
C LEU A 73 3.58 4.80 7.00
N ILE A 74 2.84 5.11 5.95
CA ILE A 74 1.69 4.32 5.51
C ILE A 74 2.13 2.91 5.08
N GLN A 75 3.24 2.80 4.35
CA GLN A 75 3.80 1.51 3.95
C GLN A 75 4.23 0.68 5.16
N ALA A 76 4.87 1.30 6.15
CA ALA A 76 5.25 0.63 7.39
C ALA A 76 4.01 0.15 8.18
N ALA A 77 3.00 0.99 8.32
CA ALA A 77 1.75 0.61 8.98
C ALA A 77 1.01 -0.51 8.24
N LEU A 78 0.98 -0.47 6.90
CA LEU A 78 0.35 -1.49 6.08
C LEU A 78 1.08 -2.83 6.18
N THR A 79 2.41 -2.84 6.04
CA THR A 79 3.19 -4.09 6.12
C THR A 79 3.12 -4.71 7.51
N GLU A 80 3.14 -3.91 8.58
CA GLU A 80 2.96 -4.40 9.96
C GLU A 80 1.55 -4.98 10.17
N GLU A 81 0.49 -4.31 9.69
CA GLU A 81 -0.88 -4.81 9.78
C GLU A 81 -1.07 -6.13 9.02
N LEU A 82 -0.41 -6.26 7.88
CA LEU A 82 -0.51 -7.45 7.04
C LEU A 82 0.49 -8.56 7.43
N ARG A 83 1.41 -8.30 8.35
CA ARG A 83 2.48 -9.21 8.76
C ARG A 83 1.96 -10.57 9.24
N THR A 84 0.84 -10.61 9.94
CA THR A 84 0.21 -11.85 10.40
C THR A 84 -0.55 -12.61 9.31
N GLY A 85 -0.56 -12.10 8.07
CA GLY A 85 -1.32 -12.69 6.97
C GLY A 85 -2.83 -12.71 7.18
N ARG A 86 -3.53 -13.57 6.45
CA ARG A 86 -4.99 -13.77 6.53
C ARG A 86 -5.79 -12.46 6.57
N ALA A 87 -5.49 -11.60 5.61
CA ALA A 87 -6.10 -10.28 5.53
C ALA A 87 -6.60 -9.97 4.11
N VAL A 88 -7.72 -9.27 4.05
CA VAL A 88 -8.25 -8.62 2.84
C VAL A 88 -8.13 -7.13 3.04
N TYR A 89 -7.18 -6.51 2.35
CA TYR A 89 -7.02 -5.06 2.34
C TYR A 89 -7.82 -4.45 1.20
N HIS A 90 -8.63 -3.45 1.48
CA HIS A 90 -9.30 -2.67 0.46
C HIS A 90 -9.00 -1.18 0.61
N GLY A 91 -8.44 -0.60 -0.42
CA GLY A 91 -8.05 0.82 -0.41
C GLY A 91 -7.46 1.25 -1.74
N ASN A 92 -6.92 2.45 -1.76
CA ASN A 92 -6.21 2.94 -2.95
C ASN A 92 -4.92 2.16 -3.12
N ALA A 93 -4.77 1.52 -4.27
CA ALA A 93 -3.50 0.97 -4.76
C ALA A 93 -2.67 0.17 -3.73
N GLY A 94 -3.33 -0.60 -2.85
CA GLY A 94 -2.64 -1.37 -1.82
C GLY A 94 -1.54 -2.28 -2.36
N HIS A 95 -1.72 -2.83 -3.56
CA HIS A 95 -0.73 -3.63 -4.26
C HIS A 95 0.51 -2.83 -4.71
N LEU A 96 0.40 -1.51 -4.87
CA LEU A 96 1.52 -0.61 -5.19
C LEU A 96 2.22 -0.11 -3.91
N LEU A 97 1.50 -0.04 -2.79
CA LEU A 97 2.06 0.34 -1.50
C LEU A 97 2.90 -0.79 -0.88
N LEU A 98 2.60 -2.04 -1.22
CA LEU A 98 3.36 -3.18 -0.73
C LEU A 98 4.67 -3.33 -1.51
N PRO A 99 5.80 -3.59 -0.84
CA PRO A 99 7.07 -3.87 -1.50
C PRO A 99 6.97 -5.06 -2.45
N GLY A 100 7.80 -5.07 -3.49
CA GLY A 100 7.89 -6.20 -4.43
C GLY A 100 8.20 -7.52 -3.71
N GLY A 101 7.60 -8.63 -4.19
CA GLY A 101 7.79 -9.96 -3.61
C GLY A 101 6.79 -10.34 -2.52
N ALA A 102 5.90 -9.44 -2.09
CA ALA A 102 4.84 -9.77 -1.15
C ALA A 102 3.93 -10.90 -1.71
N PRO A 103 3.59 -11.94 -0.89
CA PRO A 103 2.73 -13.04 -1.29
C PRO A 103 1.24 -12.61 -1.30
N VAL A 104 0.89 -11.72 -2.22
CA VAL A 104 -0.40 -11.02 -2.29
C VAL A 104 -1.16 -11.45 -3.55
N LEU A 105 -2.46 -11.68 -3.43
CA LEU A 105 -3.37 -11.76 -4.56
C LEU A 105 -3.91 -10.35 -4.86
N ARG A 106 -3.57 -9.84 -6.05
CA ARG A 106 -3.93 -8.49 -6.49
C ARG A 106 -5.23 -8.55 -7.30
N VAL A 107 -6.31 -8.05 -6.73
CA VAL A 107 -7.63 -8.06 -7.35
C VAL A 107 -8.05 -6.65 -7.72
N ARG A 108 -8.54 -6.47 -8.92
CA ARG A 108 -9.22 -5.25 -9.36
C ARG A 108 -10.71 -5.52 -9.57
N VAL A 109 -11.55 -4.65 -8.99
CA VAL A 109 -13.00 -4.67 -9.21
C VAL A 109 -13.41 -3.51 -10.11
N ILE A 110 -14.09 -3.82 -11.18
CA ILE A 110 -14.73 -2.87 -12.09
C ILE A 110 -16.24 -3.12 -12.14
N ALA A 111 -16.99 -2.07 -12.47
CA ALA A 111 -18.44 -2.14 -12.68
C ALA A 111 -18.87 -1.09 -13.72
N PRO A 112 -19.99 -1.29 -14.44
CA PRO A 112 -20.54 -0.30 -15.34
C PRO A 112 -20.81 1.04 -14.65
N MET A 113 -20.70 2.13 -15.39
CA MET A 113 -20.89 3.48 -14.83
C MET A 113 -22.27 3.62 -14.19
N GLU A 114 -23.31 3.05 -14.80
CA GLU A 114 -24.67 3.11 -14.25
C GLU A 114 -24.78 2.48 -12.86
N PHE A 115 -24.20 1.30 -12.66
CA PHE A 115 -24.13 0.66 -11.36
C PHE A 115 -23.44 1.57 -10.32
N ARG A 116 -22.32 2.18 -10.72
CA ARG A 116 -21.52 3.05 -9.86
C ARG A 116 -22.27 4.33 -9.48
N ILE A 117 -23.04 4.92 -10.43
CA ILE A 117 -23.89 6.08 -10.21
C ILE A 117 -24.96 5.75 -9.18
N GLN A 118 -25.70 4.66 -9.36
CA GLN A 118 -26.74 4.24 -8.42
C GLN A 118 -26.19 4.06 -7.00
N MET A 119 -25.01 3.42 -6.87
CA MET A 119 -24.35 3.25 -5.59
C MET A 119 -23.90 4.58 -4.97
N ALA A 120 -23.42 5.53 -5.77
CA ALA A 120 -23.01 6.85 -5.29
C ALA A 120 -24.20 7.67 -4.80
N MET A 121 -25.28 7.71 -5.60
CA MET A 121 -26.54 8.39 -5.24
C MET A 121 -27.09 7.85 -3.92
N ALA A 122 -27.21 6.53 -3.78
CA ALA A 122 -27.75 5.90 -2.58
C ALA A 122 -26.91 6.17 -1.33
N ARG A 123 -25.56 6.18 -1.46
CA ARG A 123 -24.64 6.27 -0.32
C ARG A 123 -24.33 7.70 0.11
N LEU A 124 -24.26 8.62 -0.85
CA LEU A 124 -23.88 10.03 -0.62
C LEU A 124 -25.07 11.00 -0.72
N ARG A 125 -26.26 10.50 -1.09
CA ARG A 125 -27.48 11.30 -1.31
C ARG A 125 -27.25 12.39 -2.38
N LEU A 126 -26.54 12.05 -3.46
CA LEU A 126 -26.25 12.92 -4.58
C LEU A 126 -27.33 12.81 -5.65
N THR A 127 -27.47 13.84 -6.47
CA THR A 127 -28.17 13.73 -7.75
C THR A 127 -27.36 12.87 -8.71
N ARG A 128 -27.93 12.50 -9.85
CA ARG A 128 -27.25 11.71 -10.88
C ARG A 128 -26.02 12.45 -11.43
N GLU A 129 -26.17 13.72 -11.73
CA GLU A 129 -25.14 14.60 -12.27
C GLU A 129 -23.97 14.74 -11.28
N GLU A 130 -24.28 15.02 -10.02
CA GLU A 130 -23.30 15.11 -8.94
C GLU A 130 -22.55 13.77 -8.73
N ALA A 131 -23.26 12.64 -8.86
CA ALA A 131 -22.66 11.32 -8.73
C ALA A 131 -21.67 11.04 -9.88
N ILE A 132 -21.99 11.40 -11.12
CA ILE A 132 -21.09 11.28 -12.28
C ILE A 132 -19.84 12.11 -12.05
N GLU A 133 -19.99 13.40 -11.75
CA GLU A 133 -18.87 14.31 -11.52
C GLU A 133 -17.97 13.81 -10.36
N TYR A 134 -18.58 13.35 -9.27
CA TYR A 134 -17.86 12.80 -8.14
C TYR A 134 -17.01 11.59 -8.54
N ILE A 135 -17.59 10.63 -9.25
CA ILE A 135 -16.92 9.40 -9.68
C ILE A 135 -15.75 9.72 -10.61
N GLU A 136 -15.97 10.54 -11.63
CA GLU A 136 -14.95 10.91 -12.62
C GLU A 136 -13.78 11.66 -11.97
N ARG A 137 -14.08 12.64 -11.13
CA ARG A 137 -13.07 13.38 -10.38
C ARG A 137 -12.21 12.45 -9.52
N ARG A 138 -12.83 11.55 -8.74
CA ARG A 138 -12.09 10.63 -7.85
C ARG A 138 -11.24 9.63 -8.62
N ASP A 139 -11.73 9.11 -9.74
CA ASP A 139 -10.96 8.17 -10.56
C ASP A 139 -9.82 8.88 -11.29
N MET A 140 -10.02 10.14 -11.72
CA MET A 140 -8.96 10.96 -12.29
C MET A 140 -7.87 11.33 -11.26
N GLU A 141 -8.25 11.69 -10.03
CA GLU A 141 -7.30 11.93 -8.94
C GLU A 141 -6.44 10.69 -8.70
N ARG A 142 -7.05 9.51 -8.66
CA ARG A 142 -6.34 8.23 -8.50
C ARG A 142 -5.38 7.96 -9.66
N LYS A 143 -5.81 8.21 -10.91
CA LYS A 143 -4.97 8.05 -12.10
C LYS A 143 -3.74 8.95 -12.03
N LYS A 144 -3.93 10.23 -11.70
CA LYS A 144 -2.82 11.18 -11.52
C LYS A 144 -1.87 10.76 -10.40
N TRP A 145 -2.43 10.30 -9.28
CA TRP A 145 -1.66 9.86 -8.11
C TRP A 145 -0.79 8.63 -8.42
N THR A 146 -1.37 7.58 -9.02
CA THR A 146 -0.62 6.36 -9.36
C THR A 146 0.42 6.60 -10.44
N HIS A 147 0.11 7.42 -11.42
CA HIS A 147 1.07 7.79 -12.46
C HIS A 147 2.24 8.59 -11.90
N TYR A 148 1.97 9.56 -11.02
CA TYR A 148 3.02 10.37 -10.40
C TYR A 148 3.97 9.56 -9.51
N LEU A 149 3.45 8.65 -8.68
CA LEU A 149 4.24 7.93 -7.68
C LEU A 149 4.92 6.68 -8.22
N TYR A 150 4.29 6.00 -9.15
CA TYR A 150 4.71 4.67 -9.60
C TYR A 150 4.90 4.57 -11.11
N GLY A 151 4.63 5.65 -11.87
CA GLY A 151 4.74 5.66 -13.33
C GLY A 151 3.73 4.76 -14.04
N VAL A 152 2.66 4.32 -13.34
CA VAL A 152 1.70 3.34 -13.87
C VAL A 152 0.31 3.91 -14.06
N ASP A 153 -0.43 3.38 -15.02
CA ASP A 153 -1.88 3.56 -15.10
C ASP A 153 -2.55 2.47 -14.25
N TRP A 154 -3.19 2.86 -13.15
CA TRP A 154 -3.87 1.92 -12.26
C TRP A 154 -5.01 1.13 -12.93
N THR A 155 -5.41 1.53 -14.15
CA THR A 155 -6.40 0.82 -14.94
C THR A 155 -5.82 -0.32 -15.75
N ASP A 156 -4.49 -0.42 -15.87
CA ASP A 156 -3.81 -1.49 -16.59
C ASP A 156 -4.07 -2.85 -15.90
N PRO A 157 -4.67 -3.83 -16.61
CA PRO A 157 -4.91 -5.15 -16.06
C PRO A 157 -3.62 -5.91 -15.70
N ALA A 158 -2.47 -5.59 -16.30
CA ALA A 158 -1.18 -6.22 -16.00
C ALA A 158 -0.70 -5.99 -14.55
N LEU A 159 -1.26 -4.99 -13.86
CA LEU A 159 -0.96 -4.73 -12.45
C LEU A 159 -1.68 -5.70 -11.50
N TYR A 160 -2.59 -6.54 -12.00
CA TYR A 160 -3.48 -7.38 -11.20
C TYR A 160 -3.37 -8.84 -11.59
N ASP A 161 -3.61 -9.72 -10.64
CA ASP A 161 -3.71 -11.15 -10.89
C ASP A 161 -5.14 -11.53 -11.35
N LEU A 162 -6.14 -10.72 -10.96
CA LEU A 162 -7.54 -10.87 -11.32
C LEU A 162 -8.19 -9.51 -11.55
N VAL A 163 -8.95 -9.41 -12.64
CA VAL A 163 -9.88 -8.29 -12.88
C VAL A 163 -11.29 -8.86 -12.91
N VAL A 164 -12.15 -8.38 -12.01
CA VAL A 164 -13.53 -8.86 -11.87
C VAL A 164 -14.48 -7.73 -12.24
N ASN A 165 -15.35 -7.99 -13.22
CA ASN A 165 -16.39 -7.07 -13.64
C ASN A 165 -17.73 -7.48 -13.02
N LEU A 166 -18.32 -6.58 -12.23
CA LEU A 166 -19.62 -6.77 -11.59
C LEU A 166 -20.79 -6.28 -12.48
N GLU A 167 -20.66 -6.45 -13.79
CA GLU A 167 -21.75 -6.19 -14.73
C GLU A 167 -22.79 -7.30 -14.69
N TYR A 168 -22.33 -8.54 -14.77
CA TYR A 168 -23.18 -9.74 -14.78
C TYR A 168 -22.92 -10.66 -13.58
N LEU A 169 -21.75 -10.50 -12.92
CA LEU A 169 -21.43 -11.22 -11.71
C LEU A 169 -21.95 -10.47 -10.49
N THR A 170 -22.57 -11.22 -9.59
CA THR A 170 -22.86 -10.69 -8.25
C THR A 170 -21.58 -10.60 -7.41
N VAL A 171 -21.62 -9.82 -6.33
CA VAL A 171 -20.53 -9.80 -5.34
C VAL A 171 -20.29 -11.20 -4.78
N GLU A 172 -21.35 -11.99 -4.60
CA GLU A 172 -21.28 -13.35 -4.07
C GLU A 172 -20.58 -14.32 -5.04
N ASP A 173 -20.87 -14.23 -6.35
CA ASP A 173 -20.19 -15.02 -7.39
C ASP A 173 -18.70 -14.71 -7.43
N ALA A 174 -18.36 -13.42 -7.44
CA ALA A 174 -16.98 -12.96 -7.41
C ALA A 174 -16.24 -13.43 -6.15
N CYS A 175 -16.92 -13.33 -5.00
CA CYS A 175 -16.40 -13.78 -3.72
C CYS A 175 -16.12 -15.30 -3.73
N ALA A 176 -17.06 -16.10 -4.23
CA ALA A 176 -16.91 -17.56 -4.33
C ALA A 176 -15.72 -17.95 -5.21
N GLY A 177 -15.61 -17.34 -6.40
CA GLY A 177 -14.53 -17.59 -7.35
C GLY A 177 -13.15 -17.23 -6.80
N ILE A 178 -13.02 -16.03 -6.21
CA ILE A 178 -11.75 -15.58 -5.61
C ILE A 178 -11.38 -16.44 -4.40
N ALA A 179 -12.33 -16.81 -3.55
CA ALA A 179 -12.05 -17.68 -2.41
C ALA A 179 -11.55 -19.08 -2.85
N ALA A 180 -12.08 -19.63 -3.93
CA ALA A 180 -11.59 -20.88 -4.51
C ALA A 180 -10.13 -20.76 -4.98
N ILE A 181 -9.79 -19.67 -5.69
CA ILE A 181 -8.42 -19.39 -6.12
C ILE A 181 -7.47 -19.25 -4.93
N VAL A 182 -7.87 -18.54 -3.88
CA VAL A 182 -7.05 -18.36 -2.67
C VAL A 182 -6.75 -19.70 -2.02
N ARG A 183 -7.77 -20.58 -1.86
CA ARG A 183 -7.60 -21.91 -1.24
C ARG A 183 -6.70 -22.84 -2.05
N SER A 184 -6.63 -22.69 -3.36
CA SER A 184 -5.75 -23.49 -4.22
C SER A 184 -4.29 -23.04 -4.21
N ARG A 185 -3.94 -21.94 -3.57
CA ARG A 185 -2.58 -21.37 -3.59
C ARG A 185 -1.72 -21.84 -2.41
N PRO A 186 -0.38 -22.04 -2.61
CA PRO A 186 0.50 -22.58 -1.58
C PRO A 186 0.56 -21.77 -0.27
N CYS A 187 0.38 -20.47 -0.32
CA CYS A 187 0.41 -19.60 0.88
C CYS A 187 -0.98 -19.34 1.49
N HIS A 188 -1.99 -20.15 1.17
CA HIS A 188 -3.31 -20.03 1.82
C HIS A 188 -3.19 -20.26 3.33
N GLU A 189 -2.47 -21.28 3.73
CA GLU A 189 -2.20 -21.65 5.13
C GLU A 189 -0.88 -21.03 5.58
N LEU A 190 -0.66 -19.80 5.53
CA LEU A 190 0.49 -19.04 6.00
C LEU A 190 1.64 -19.93 6.58
N GLY A 191 2.33 -20.69 5.69
CA GLY A 191 3.44 -21.54 6.09
C GLY A 191 4.71 -20.72 6.42
N PRO A 192 5.72 -21.34 7.07
CA PRO A 192 6.90 -20.62 7.56
C PRO A 192 7.60 -19.76 6.51
N LYS A 193 7.69 -20.22 5.25
CA LYS A 193 8.31 -19.44 4.15
C LYS A 193 7.53 -18.16 3.83
N CYS A 194 6.21 -18.22 3.83
CA CYS A 194 5.38 -17.04 3.55
C CYS A 194 5.40 -16.07 4.74
N GLN A 195 5.46 -16.59 5.97
CA GLN A 195 5.59 -15.78 7.17
C GLN A 195 6.94 -15.05 7.18
N ALA A 196 8.05 -15.72 6.88
CA ALA A 196 9.36 -15.10 6.80
C ALA A 196 9.39 -13.92 5.80
N VAL A 197 8.78 -14.06 4.62
CA VAL A 197 8.67 -12.96 3.66
C VAL A 197 7.90 -11.78 4.24
N LEU A 198 6.81 -12.01 4.95
CA LEU A 198 6.02 -10.92 5.56
C LEU A 198 6.77 -10.25 6.71
N ASP A 199 7.49 -11.01 7.51
CA ASP A 199 8.32 -10.49 8.60
C ASP A 199 9.47 -9.62 8.05
N ASP A 200 10.13 -10.05 6.97
CA ASP A 200 11.18 -9.30 6.29
C ASP A 200 10.64 -7.99 5.67
N LEU A 201 9.49 -8.03 5.03
CA LEU A 201 8.85 -6.83 4.48
C LEU A 201 8.47 -5.82 5.57
N ALA A 202 7.95 -6.29 6.69
CA ALA A 202 7.63 -5.44 7.83
C ALA A 202 8.89 -4.84 8.47
N LEU A 203 9.96 -5.65 8.62
CA LEU A 203 11.25 -5.17 9.13
C LEU A 203 11.85 -4.09 8.24
N ALA A 204 11.94 -4.33 6.93
CA ALA A 204 12.45 -3.36 5.97
C ALA A 204 11.66 -2.05 6.01
N SER A 205 10.33 -2.13 6.07
CA SER A 205 9.45 -0.96 6.12
C SER A 205 9.60 -0.17 7.44
N ARG A 206 9.78 -0.85 8.58
CA ARG A 206 10.06 -0.19 9.88
C ARG A 206 11.39 0.54 9.86
N VAL A 207 12.46 -0.07 9.34
CA VAL A 207 13.78 0.58 9.21
C VAL A 207 13.66 1.80 8.31
N LYS A 208 13.00 1.68 7.16
CA LYS A 208 12.79 2.80 6.24
C LYS A 208 12.00 3.94 6.90
N ALA A 209 10.93 3.64 7.63
CA ALA A 209 10.14 4.63 8.36
C ALA A 209 10.95 5.32 9.46
N LYS A 210 11.79 4.57 10.20
CA LYS A 210 12.64 5.12 11.24
C LYS A 210 13.65 6.10 10.66
N LEU A 211 14.29 5.78 9.54
CA LEU A 211 15.20 6.67 8.81
C LEU A 211 14.49 7.92 8.28
N ALA A 212 13.26 7.78 7.78
CA ALA A 212 12.48 8.91 7.29
C ALA A 212 11.99 9.87 8.39
N LEU A 213 11.92 9.41 9.63
CA LEU A 213 11.57 10.22 10.81
C LEU A 213 12.77 10.88 11.48
N GLU A 214 13.98 10.38 11.25
CA GLU A 214 15.19 10.89 11.90
C GLU A 214 15.62 12.23 11.30
N PRO A 215 15.82 13.30 12.13
CA PRO A 215 16.18 14.64 11.64
C PRO A 215 17.42 14.70 10.74
N SER A 216 18.39 13.83 10.97
CA SER A 216 19.64 13.77 10.18
C SER A 216 19.48 13.10 8.81
N THR A 217 18.46 12.23 8.65
CA THR A 217 18.26 11.43 7.43
C THR A 217 16.91 11.64 6.74
N HIS A 218 16.01 12.45 7.32
CA HIS A 218 14.62 12.62 6.85
C HIS A 218 14.48 13.19 5.43
N LEU A 219 15.52 13.84 4.88
CA LEU A 219 15.56 14.35 3.51
C LEU A 219 16.12 13.34 2.50
N LEU A 220 16.55 12.17 2.98
CA LEU A 220 17.16 11.14 2.14
C LEU A 220 16.15 10.04 1.81
N GLU A 221 16.22 9.55 0.59
CA GLU A 221 15.38 8.46 0.11
C GLU A 221 16.20 7.18 0.03
N PHE A 222 15.85 6.20 0.86
CA PHE A 222 16.51 4.91 0.90
C PHE A 222 15.64 3.80 0.32
N ASN A 223 16.27 2.90 -0.42
CA ASN A 223 15.74 1.58 -0.69
C ASN A 223 16.22 0.64 0.41
N VAL A 224 15.28 0.08 1.16
CA VAL A 224 15.55 -0.82 2.29
C VAL A 224 14.94 -2.17 2.00
N THR A 225 15.73 -3.22 2.08
CA THR A 225 15.29 -4.61 1.98
C THR A 225 15.75 -5.38 3.20
N ALA A 226 15.04 -6.44 3.56
CA ALA A 226 15.44 -7.33 4.64
C ALA A 226 15.28 -8.79 4.21
N ARG A 227 16.15 -9.65 4.76
CA ARG A 227 16.06 -11.09 4.62
C ARG A 227 16.62 -11.75 5.89
N ASP A 228 15.79 -12.50 6.58
CA ASP A 228 16.16 -13.22 7.81
C ASP A 228 16.88 -12.31 8.85
N GLY A 229 16.42 -11.04 8.99
CA GLY A 229 17.01 -10.07 9.91
C GLY A 229 18.26 -9.36 9.40
N VAL A 230 18.80 -9.71 8.24
CA VAL A 230 19.85 -8.96 7.53
C VAL A 230 19.19 -7.84 6.74
N VAL A 231 19.50 -6.60 7.07
CA VAL A 231 18.92 -5.41 6.42
C VAL A 231 19.95 -4.80 5.48
N THR A 232 19.55 -4.61 4.23
CA THR A 232 20.37 -3.91 3.21
C THR A 232 19.75 -2.55 2.92
N ILE A 233 20.55 -1.49 3.04
CA ILE A 233 20.16 -0.11 2.74
C ILE A 233 20.95 0.38 1.54
N ARG A 234 20.23 0.87 0.53
CA ARG A 234 20.76 1.45 -0.70
C ARG A 234 20.28 2.87 -0.85
N GLY A 235 21.15 3.75 -1.32
CA GLY A 235 20.76 5.13 -1.55
C GLY A 235 21.92 6.08 -1.74
N LYS A 236 21.58 7.35 -1.93
CA LYS A 236 22.54 8.43 -2.06
C LYS A 236 22.50 9.31 -0.83
N VAL A 237 23.68 9.73 -0.35
CA VAL A 237 23.84 10.63 0.80
C VAL A 237 24.59 11.90 0.39
N ASN A 238 24.31 13.00 1.07
CA ASN A 238 24.99 14.27 0.81
C ASN A 238 26.43 14.26 1.34
N SER A 239 26.69 13.45 2.40
CA SER A 239 28.03 13.22 2.96
C SER A 239 28.10 11.80 3.51
N LEU A 240 29.26 11.13 3.34
CA LEU A 240 29.53 9.82 3.95
C LEU A 240 29.62 9.90 5.49
N GLU A 241 29.74 11.09 6.07
CA GLU A 241 29.69 11.30 7.52
C GLU A 241 28.33 10.93 8.14
N LEU A 242 27.27 10.80 7.30
CA LEU A 242 25.95 10.33 7.73
C LEU A 242 25.86 8.81 7.89
N VAL A 243 26.83 8.04 7.37
CA VAL A 243 26.80 6.57 7.43
C VAL A 243 26.73 6.03 8.86
N PRO A 244 27.53 6.51 9.83
CA PRO A 244 27.40 6.08 11.22
C PRO A 244 26.03 6.36 11.84
N GLU A 245 25.39 7.46 11.43
CA GLU A 245 24.05 7.81 11.91
C GLU A 245 22.98 6.91 11.30
N ILE A 246 23.09 6.61 10.00
CA ILE A 246 22.21 5.63 9.33
C ILE A 246 22.33 4.27 10.03
N GLU A 247 23.55 3.83 10.33
CA GLU A 247 23.82 2.59 11.06
C GLU A 247 23.17 2.59 12.44
N ARG A 248 23.38 3.65 13.22
CA ARG A 248 22.79 3.83 14.56
C ARG A 248 21.26 3.72 14.52
N VAL A 249 20.63 4.43 13.58
CA VAL A 249 19.17 4.47 13.44
C VAL A 249 18.65 3.12 13.00
N ALA A 250 19.24 2.50 11.98
CA ALA A 250 18.79 1.23 11.45
C ALA A 250 18.91 0.09 12.47
N THR A 251 20.05 0.02 13.18
CA THR A 251 20.30 -1.02 14.20
C THR A 251 19.44 -0.86 15.45
N SER A 252 18.92 0.35 15.71
CA SER A 252 17.96 0.57 16.80
C SER A 252 16.59 -0.09 16.58
N VAL A 253 16.29 -0.53 15.35
CA VAL A 253 15.01 -1.17 15.04
C VAL A 253 14.99 -2.63 15.47
N PRO A 254 14.04 -3.04 16.32
CA PRO A 254 13.95 -4.43 16.78
C PRO A 254 13.80 -5.40 15.61
N GLY A 255 14.64 -6.44 15.58
CA GLY A 255 14.66 -7.46 14.54
C GLY A 255 15.80 -7.32 13.53
N VAL A 256 16.53 -6.20 13.52
CA VAL A 256 17.77 -6.05 12.76
C VAL A 256 18.87 -6.84 13.47
N ARG A 257 19.44 -7.84 12.79
CA ARG A 257 20.55 -8.68 13.27
C ARG A 257 21.87 -8.26 12.66
N GLU A 258 21.82 -7.86 11.39
CA GLU A 258 22.97 -7.46 10.60
C GLU A 258 22.55 -6.35 9.65
N LEU A 259 23.48 -5.44 9.35
CA LEU A 259 23.26 -4.31 8.46
C LEU A 259 24.30 -4.30 7.33
N VAL A 260 23.82 -4.14 6.09
CA VAL A 260 24.66 -4.04 4.89
C VAL A 260 24.45 -2.64 4.28
N LEU A 261 25.53 -1.86 4.21
CA LEU A 261 25.54 -0.47 3.72
C LEU A 261 26.44 -0.26 2.48
N ASP A 262 26.88 -1.33 1.84
CA ASP A 262 27.88 -1.32 0.76
C ASP A 262 27.43 -0.54 -0.49
N GLU A 263 26.13 -0.24 -0.58
CA GLU A 263 25.55 0.47 -1.73
C GLU A 263 25.09 1.90 -1.38
N ILE A 264 25.69 2.50 -0.34
CA ILE A 264 25.50 3.93 -0.03
C ILE A 264 26.59 4.73 -0.73
N ALA A 265 26.21 5.63 -1.62
CA ALA A 265 27.09 6.47 -2.39
C ALA A 265 26.84 7.97 -2.16
N PRO A 266 27.88 8.82 -2.19
CA PRO A 266 27.66 10.26 -2.14
C PRO A 266 26.97 10.76 -3.43
N VAL A 267 26.11 11.79 -3.27
CA VAL A 267 25.57 12.53 -4.41
C VAL A 267 26.74 13.19 -5.15
N PRO A 268 26.89 13.02 -6.47
CA PRO A 268 27.91 13.75 -7.22
C PRO A 268 27.74 15.25 -7.01
N GLN A 269 28.81 15.91 -6.57
CA GLN A 269 28.84 17.38 -6.56
C GLN A 269 28.94 17.85 -8.02
N VAL A 270 27.93 18.61 -8.49
CA VAL A 270 27.90 19.24 -9.82
C VAL A 270 28.59 20.59 -9.74
#